data_57a241bac140010442ae66201b46479f
#
_entry.id   57a241bac140010442ae66201b46479f
#
_cell.length_a   1.000
_cell.length_b   1.000
_cell.length_c   1.000
_cell.angle_alpha   90.00
_cell.angle_beta   90.00
_cell.angle_gamma   90.00
#
_symmetry.space_group_name_H-M   'P 1'
#
loop_
_entity.id
_entity.type
_entity.pdbx_description
1 polymer ?
#
loop_
_entity_poly.entity_id
_entity_poly.type
_entity_poly.pdbx_seq_one_letter_code
_entity_poly.pdbx_strand_id
1 'polypeptide(L)'
;WRNPGPSLRDKGWDDYMQLGPLAAMDAVTETTGEERMNVIGYCIGGTLLGSTLAWLKKKRRNPVASATYLTTLLDFSDPGGIGVFINDHSIRGIERLLERKGYLDGRAMAFTFNLLRENDLFWSFWTNNYLKGQKPAAFDLLYWNTDGTNLPAKMHSFYLREMYLNNRLVQPDALTLAGESINLSGIDVP
;
A
#
# COMPACT_ATOMS: atom_id res chain seq x y z
N TRP A 1 -6.00 5.04 11.00
CA TRP A 1 -5.91 3.58 10.80
C TRP A 1 -5.54 2.87 12.09
N ARG A 2 -6.16 1.72 12.33
CA ARG A 2 -5.79 0.83 13.44
C ARG A 2 -4.74 -0.17 12.93
N ASN A 3 -3.63 -0.35 13.66
CA ASN A 3 -2.62 -1.35 13.30
C ASN A 3 -3.22 -2.77 13.40
N PRO A 4 -3.24 -3.56 12.31
CA PRO A 4 -3.89 -4.87 12.30
C PRO A 4 -3.19 -5.89 13.21
N GLY A 5 -4.01 -6.65 13.94
CA GLY A 5 -3.63 -7.86 14.64
C GLY A 5 -4.39 -9.07 14.11
N PRO A 6 -4.33 -10.24 14.78
CA PRO A 6 -4.96 -11.46 14.31
C PRO A 6 -6.47 -11.36 14.11
N SER A 7 -7.16 -10.50 14.88
CA SER A 7 -8.61 -10.28 14.78
C SER A 7 -9.04 -9.59 13.48
N LEU A 8 -8.12 -8.96 12.76
CA LEU A 8 -8.38 -8.28 11.49
C LEU A 8 -7.87 -9.06 10.27
N ARG A 9 -7.54 -10.34 10.45
CA ARG A 9 -6.94 -11.21 9.40
C ARG A 9 -7.75 -11.28 8.10
N ASP A 10 -9.07 -11.19 8.21
CA ASP A 10 -10.01 -11.34 7.09
C ASP A 10 -10.33 -10.00 6.40
N LYS A 11 -9.72 -8.90 6.85
CA LYS A 11 -9.85 -7.61 6.19
C LYS A 11 -9.11 -7.62 4.87
N GLY A 12 -9.89 -7.42 3.78
CA GLY A 12 -9.40 -7.43 2.40
C GLY A 12 -9.17 -6.03 1.85
N TRP A 13 -8.84 -5.97 0.55
CA TRP A 13 -8.68 -4.71 -0.17
C TRP A 13 -9.98 -3.89 -0.21
N ASP A 14 -11.12 -4.57 -0.35
CA ASP A 14 -12.46 -3.96 -0.29
C ASP A 14 -12.73 -3.27 1.04
N ASP A 15 -12.37 -3.94 2.15
CA ASP A 15 -12.50 -3.35 3.49
C ASP A 15 -11.62 -2.11 3.64
N TYR A 16 -10.39 -2.16 3.14
CA TYR A 16 -9.47 -1.01 3.15
C TYR A 16 -10.03 0.16 2.35
N MET A 17 -10.60 -0.10 1.18
CA MET A 17 -11.24 0.92 0.36
C MET A 17 -12.45 1.54 1.06
N GLN A 18 -13.34 0.72 1.62
CA GLN A 18 -14.60 1.18 2.23
C GLN A 18 -14.37 1.87 3.57
N LEU A 19 -13.58 1.24 4.47
CA LEU A 19 -13.34 1.74 5.83
C LEU A 19 -12.21 2.79 5.91
N GLY A 20 -11.44 2.96 4.84
CA GLY A 20 -10.37 3.92 4.71
C GLY A 20 -10.79 5.14 3.88
N PRO A 21 -10.34 5.23 2.61
CA PRO A 21 -10.56 6.43 1.82
C PRO A 21 -12.02 6.83 1.65
N LEU A 22 -12.94 5.89 1.42
CA LEU A 22 -14.36 6.24 1.28
C LEU A 22 -14.94 6.80 2.59
N ALA A 23 -14.72 6.13 3.72
CA ALA A 23 -15.17 6.64 5.00
C ALA A 23 -14.52 7.98 5.38
N ALA A 24 -13.23 8.18 5.01
CA ALA A 24 -12.56 9.45 5.24
C ALA A 24 -13.16 10.58 4.38
N MET A 25 -13.48 10.31 3.11
CA MET A 25 -14.14 11.27 2.24
C MET A 25 -15.51 11.67 2.79
N ASP A 26 -16.32 10.69 3.21
CA ASP A 26 -17.63 10.96 3.80
C ASP A 26 -17.52 11.81 5.09
N ALA A 27 -16.56 11.50 5.97
CA ALA A 27 -16.31 12.28 7.19
C ALA A 27 -15.82 13.71 6.91
N VAL A 28 -14.98 13.90 5.90
CA VAL A 28 -14.53 15.25 5.48
C VAL A 28 -15.70 16.06 4.97
N THR A 29 -16.52 15.49 4.09
CA THR A 29 -17.73 16.15 3.57
C THR A 29 -18.69 16.53 4.70
N GLU A 30 -18.96 15.61 5.64
CA GLU A 30 -19.83 15.86 6.78
C GLU A 30 -19.30 16.99 7.68
N THR A 31 -17.98 17.03 7.89
CA THR A 31 -17.37 18.01 8.80
C THR A 31 -17.21 19.40 8.19
N THR A 32 -16.87 19.48 6.90
CA THR A 32 -16.54 20.73 6.22
C THR A 32 -17.70 21.31 5.40
N GLY A 33 -18.65 20.48 5.00
CA GLY A 33 -19.70 20.82 4.03
C GLY A 33 -19.21 20.85 2.58
N GLU A 34 -17.92 20.56 2.32
CA GLU A 34 -17.37 20.56 0.97
C GLU A 34 -17.69 19.25 0.25
N GLU A 35 -18.27 19.35 -0.94
CA GLU A 35 -18.65 18.17 -1.74
C GLU A 35 -17.46 17.54 -2.47
N ARG A 36 -16.39 18.30 -2.71
CA ARG A 36 -15.19 17.85 -3.44
C ARG A 36 -13.92 18.20 -2.69
N MET A 37 -12.99 17.28 -2.68
CA MET A 37 -11.73 17.40 -1.95
C MET A 37 -10.52 17.05 -2.82
N ASN A 38 -9.35 17.58 -2.49
CA ASN A 38 -8.08 17.15 -3.02
C ASN A 38 -7.56 15.98 -2.19
N VAL A 39 -7.08 14.94 -2.87
CA VAL A 39 -6.60 13.72 -2.21
C VAL A 39 -5.16 13.42 -2.59
N ILE A 40 -4.40 12.88 -1.63
CA ILE A 40 -3.00 12.47 -1.84
C ILE A 40 -2.86 11.01 -1.46
N GLY A 41 -2.35 10.19 -2.38
CA GLY A 41 -2.01 8.79 -2.15
C GLY A 41 -0.50 8.59 -2.13
N TYR A 42 0.04 8.01 -1.05
CA TYR A 42 1.46 7.71 -0.91
C TYR A 42 1.68 6.20 -0.92
N CYS A 43 2.61 5.72 -1.78
CA CYS A 43 3.00 4.30 -1.89
C CYS A 43 1.77 3.40 -2.09
N ILE A 44 1.57 2.35 -1.29
CA ILE A 44 0.38 1.47 -1.31
C ILE A 44 -0.93 2.25 -1.11
N GLY A 45 -0.88 3.39 -0.39
CA GLY A 45 -2.03 4.28 -0.24
C GLY A 45 -2.46 4.92 -1.56
N GLY A 46 -1.52 5.18 -2.48
CA GLY A 46 -1.83 5.63 -3.83
C GLY A 46 -2.45 4.52 -4.68
N THR A 47 -1.96 3.29 -4.57
CA THR A 47 -2.57 2.13 -5.24
C THR A 47 -4.02 1.93 -4.78
N LEU A 48 -4.26 2.06 -3.46
CA LEU A 48 -5.61 2.00 -2.89
C LEU A 48 -6.48 3.16 -3.38
N LEU A 49 -5.91 4.37 -3.46
CA LEU A 49 -6.61 5.55 -3.99
C LEU A 49 -7.01 5.35 -5.46
N GLY A 50 -6.11 4.89 -6.32
CA GLY A 50 -6.41 4.60 -7.71
C GLY A 50 -7.55 3.58 -7.86
N SER A 51 -7.49 2.49 -7.07
CA SER A 51 -8.58 1.51 -6.99
C SER A 51 -9.90 2.15 -6.56
N THR A 52 -9.85 3.04 -5.56
CA THR A 52 -11.03 3.76 -5.03
C THR A 52 -11.62 4.71 -6.07
N LEU A 53 -10.80 5.45 -6.80
CA LEU A 53 -11.27 6.38 -7.85
C LEU A 53 -11.93 5.62 -9.01
N ALA A 54 -11.37 4.49 -9.43
CA ALA A 54 -11.97 3.64 -10.44
C ALA A 54 -13.34 3.10 -9.99
N TRP A 55 -13.45 2.69 -8.72
CA TRP A 55 -14.71 2.25 -8.13
C TRP A 55 -15.74 3.39 -8.04
N LEU A 56 -15.32 4.58 -7.57
CA LEU A 56 -16.17 5.78 -7.51
C LEU A 56 -16.72 6.15 -8.89
N LYS A 57 -15.89 6.04 -9.93
CA LYS A 57 -16.34 6.26 -11.31
C LYS A 57 -17.44 5.30 -11.72
N LYS A 58 -17.32 4.00 -11.41
CA LYS A 58 -18.38 3.02 -11.68
C LYS A 58 -19.68 3.37 -10.91
N LYS A 59 -19.55 3.84 -9.67
CA LYS A 59 -20.69 4.28 -8.84
C LYS A 59 -21.26 5.66 -9.23
N ARG A 60 -20.66 6.34 -10.22
CA ARG A 60 -21.04 7.71 -10.63
C ARG A 60 -20.98 8.71 -9.46
N ARG A 61 -20.06 8.51 -8.53
CA ARG A 61 -19.75 9.43 -7.43
C ARG A 61 -18.48 10.21 -7.79
N ASN A 62 -18.46 11.51 -7.54
CA ASN A 62 -17.32 12.37 -7.85
C ASN A 62 -16.94 13.30 -6.67
N PRO A 63 -16.53 12.76 -5.52
CA PRO A 63 -16.16 13.56 -4.35
C PRO A 63 -14.72 14.10 -4.44
N VAL A 64 -13.98 13.83 -5.53
CA VAL A 64 -12.57 14.19 -5.65
C VAL A 64 -12.38 15.27 -6.70
N ALA A 65 -11.74 16.37 -6.31
CA ALA A 65 -11.40 17.49 -7.20
C ALA A 65 -10.06 17.25 -7.91
N SER A 66 -9.06 16.74 -7.19
CA SER A 66 -7.77 16.35 -7.77
C SER A 66 -7.16 15.20 -6.97
N ALA A 67 -6.30 14.40 -7.62
CA ALA A 67 -5.58 13.29 -7.00
C ALA A 67 -4.08 13.40 -7.26
N THR A 68 -3.29 13.41 -6.19
CA THR A 68 -1.82 13.43 -6.25
C THR A 68 -1.27 12.08 -5.81
N TYR A 69 -0.38 11.50 -6.61
CA TYR A 69 0.26 10.22 -6.32
C TYR A 69 1.75 10.44 -6.02
N LEU A 70 2.20 9.96 -4.88
CA LEU A 70 3.60 10.03 -4.46
C LEU A 70 4.17 8.62 -4.34
N THR A 71 5.23 8.31 -5.08
CA THR A 71 5.93 7.01 -5.05
C THR A 71 4.97 5.80 -5.14
N THR A 72 3.99 5.89 -6.04
CA THR A 72 2.89 4.94 -6.17
C THR A 72 3.06 4.06 -7.39
N LEU A 73 2.77 2.77 -7.26
CA LEU A 73 2.60 1.85 -8.37
C LEU A 73 1.11 1.65 -8.66
N LEU A 74 0.71 1.90 -9.90
CA LEU A 74 -0.58 1.52 -10.46
C LEU A 74 -0.40 0.44 -11.53
N ASP A 75 0.74 0.43 -12.21
CA ASP A 75 1.22 -0.63 -13.08
C ASP A 75 2.39 -1.36 -12.40
N PHE A 76 2.27 -2.66 -12.25
CA PHE A 76 3.24 -3.54 -11.58
C PHE A 76 4.08 -4.36 -12.56
N SER A 77 4.11 -3.99 -13.84
CA SER A 77 4.91 -4.68 -14.87
C SER A 77 6.40 -4.60 -14.59
N ASP A 78 6.86 -3.52 -13.96
CA ASP A 78 8.22 -3.35 -13.47
C ASP A 78 8.21 -2.85 -12.02
N PRO A 79 8.15 -3.76 -11.03
CA PRO A 79 8.13 -3.39 -9.63
C PRO A 79 9.54 -3.08 -9.06
N GLY A 80 10.57 -2.99 -9.92
CA GLY A 80 11.95 -2.75 -9.51
C GLY A 80 12.58 -3.95 -8.78
N GLY A 81 13.53 -3.70 -7.89
CA GLY A 81 14.30 -4.74 -7.20
C GLY A 81 13.47 -5.76 -6.41
N ILE A 82 12.27 -5.40 -5.97
CA ILE A 82 11.38 -6.34 -5.28
C ILE A 82 10.86 -7.46 -6.20
N GLY A 83 10.89 -7.24 -7.52
CA GLY A 83 10.45 -8.23 -8.51
C GLY A 83 11.11 -9.58 -8.40
N VAL A 84 12.34 -9.67 -7.90
CA VAL A 84 13.05 -10.96 -7.68
C VAL A 84 12.33 -11.89 -6.70
N PHE A 85 11.54 -11.33 -5.80
CA PHE A 85 10.73 -12.07 -4.81
C PHE A 85 9.31 -12.37 -5.31
N ILE A 86 8.88 -11.76 -6.43
CA ILE A 86 7.52 -11.90 -6.94
C ILE A 86 7.43 -13.12 -7.86
N ASN A 87 7.16 -14.25 -7.27
CA ASN A 87 6.84 -15.50 -7.93
C ASN A 87 5.87 -16.32 -7.08
N ASP A 88 5.18 -17.25 -7.72
CA ASP A 88 4.14 -18.03 -7.06
C ASP A 88 4.66 -18.88 -5.87
N HIS A 89 5.91 -19.37 -5.95
CA HIS A 89 6.52 -20.13 -4.85
C HIS A 89 6.76 -19.25 -3.60
N SER A 90 7.35 -18.08 -3.79
CA SER A 90 7.62 -17.12 -2.71
C SER A 90 6.31 -16.63 -2.08
N ILE A 91 5.31 -16.29 -2.90
CA ILE A 91 4.01 -15.84 -2.42
C ILE A 91 3.33 -16.92 -1.59
N ARG A 92 3.31 -18.18 -2.05
CA ARG A 92 2.79 -19.30 -1.24
C ARG A 92 3.54 -19.48 0.09
N GLY A 93 4.83 -19.21 0.12
CA GLY A 93 5.62 -19.21 1.36
C GLY A 93 5.12 -18.15 2.35
N ILE A 94 4.90 -16.94 1.87
CA ILE A 94 4.36 -15.82 2.65
C ILE A 94 2.94 -16.15 3.12
N GLU A 95 2.08 -16.65 2.25
CA GLU A 95 0.68 -17.00 2.59
C GLU A 95 0.58 -18.01 3.72
N ARG A 96 1.42 -19.06 3.72
CA ARG A 96 1.50 -20.02 4.83
C ARG A 96 1.86 -19.36 6.18
N LEU A 97 2.73 -18.34 6.14
CA LEU A 97 3.06 -17.55 7.32
C LEU A 97 1.86 -16.69 7.76
N LEU A 98 1.18 -16.05 6.81
CA LEU A 98 0.00 -15.24 7.04
C LEU A 98 -1.16 -16.05 7.60
N GLU A 99 -1.37 -17.28 7.12
CA GLU A 99 -2.40 -18.19 7.64
C GLU A 99 -2.21 -18.50 9.12
N ARG A 100 -0.97 -18.67 9.56
CA ARG A 100 -0.66 -18.95 10.98
C ARG A 100 -0.83 -17.72 11.86
N LYS A 101 -0.29 -16.57 11.43
CA LYS A 101 -0.21 -15.34 12.24
C LYS A 101 -1.44 -14.44 12.08
N GLY A 102 -2.10 -14.49 10.94
CA GLY A 102 -3.22 -13.63 10.58
C GLY A 102 -2.84 -12.26 10.01
N TYR A 103 -1.55 -11.92 10.00
CA TYR A 103 -1.04 -10.65 9.46
C TYR A 103 0.45 -10.76 9.12
N LEU A 104 0.93 -9.90 8.22
CA LEU A 104 2.35 -9.66 8.02
C LEU A 104 2.81 -8.63 9.07
N ASP A 105 3.86 -8.97 9.80
CA ASP A 105 4.49 -8.09 10.78
C ASP A 105 5.25 -6.95 10.07
N GLY A 106 5.07 -5.71 10.50
CA GLY A 106 5.77 -4.56 9.95
C GLY A 106 7.30 -4.70 9.99
N ARG A 107 7.83 -5.44 10.97
CA ARG A 107 9.27 -5.74 11.06
C ARG A 107 9.78 -6.63 9.93
N ALA A 108 8.96 -7.56 9.43
CA ALA A 108 9.31 -8.37 8.26
C ALA A 108 9.39 -7.51 6.99
N MET A 109 8.47 -6.54 6.86
CA MET A 109 8.52 -5.55 5.78
C MET A 109 9.80 -4.69 5.87
N ALA A 110 10.11 -4.15 7.04
CA ALA A 110 11.33 -3.37 7.28
C ALA A 110 12.60 -4.17 6.94
N PHE A 111 12.65 -5.45 7.31
CA PHE A 111 13.75 -6.33 6.97
C PHE A 111 13.91 -6.49 5.45
N THR A 112 12.80 -6.68 4.72
CA THR A 112 12.82 -6.77 3.25
C THR A 112 13.37 -5.50 2.61
N PHE A 113 12.94 -4.32 3.07
CA PHE A 113 13.47 -3.04 2.58
C PHE A 113 14.95 -2.87 2.91
N ASN A 114 15.40 -3.29 4.09
CA ASN A 114 16.82 -3.26 4.45
C ASN A 114 17.67 -4.14 3.53
N LEU A 115 17.18 -5.32 3.14
CA LEU A 115 17.86 -6.17 2.16
C LEU A 115 17.95 -5.54 0.77
N LEU A 116 16.89 -4.87 0.31
CA LEU A 116 16.86 -4.20 -0.99
C LEU A 116 17.71 -2.93 -1.06
N ARG A 117 17.95 -2.29 0.07
CA ARG A 117 18.68 -1.03 0.20
C ARG A 117 19.83 -1.14 1.22
N GLU A 118 20.50 -2.29 1.27
CA GLU A 118 21.53 -2.57 2.26
C GLU A 118 22.67 -1.55 2.29
N ASN A 119 23.07 -1.01 1.13
CA ASN A 119 24.11 -0.01 1.05
C ASN A 119 23.71 1.29 1.77
N ASP A 120 22.49 1.74 1.60
CA ASP A 120 22.00 2.99 2.18
C ASP A 120 21.59 2.83 3.66
N LEU A 121 20.96 1.69 4.00
CA LEU A 121 20.33 1.48 5.29
C LEU A 121 21.20 0.74 6.31
N PHE A 122 22.24 0.04 5.85
CA PHE A 122 23.16 -0.71 6.72
C PHE A 122 24.61 -0.31 6.51
N TRP A 123 25.18 -0.52 5.31
CA TRP A 123 26.62 -0.34 5.08
C TRP A 123 27.10 1.09 5.20
N SER A 124 26.30 2.09 4.85
CA SER A 124 26.66 3.50 5.03
C SER A 124 26.79 3.87 6.51
N PHE A 125 25.91 3.36 7.37
CA PHE A 125 25.98 3.57 8.82
C PHE A 125 27.19 2.83 9.40
N TRP A 126 27.40 1.58 9.03
CA TRP A 126 28.56 0.81 9.45
C TRP A 126 29.88 1.54 9.13
N THR A 127 30.02 1.97 7.87
CA THR A 127 31.24 2.63 7.41
C THR A 127 31.41 4.00 8.08
N ASN A 128 30.41 4.84 8.12
CA ASN A 128 30.57 6.20 8.62
C ASN A 128 30.60 6.25 10.15
N ASN A 129 29.71 5.56 10.83
CA ASN A 129 29.59 5.68 12.26
C ASN A 129 30.57 4.78 13.01
N TYR A 130 30.72 3.50 12.59
CA TYR A 130 31.60 2.55 13.26
C TYR A 130 33.05 2.66 12.78
N LEU A 131 33.31 2.57 11.46
CA LEU A 131 34.69 2.58 10.97
C LEU A 131 35.33 3.98 10.99
N LYS A 132 34.59 5.02 10.64
CA LYS A 132 35.09 6.41 10.61
C LYS A 132 34.84 7.20 11.90
N GLY A 133 34.12 6.63 12.85
CA GLY A 133 33.80 7.30 14.15
C GLY A 133 32.95 8.56 14.01
N GLN A 134 32.25 8.74 12.89
CA GLN A 134 31.38 9.89 12.70
C GLN A 134 30.12 9.75 13.54
N LYS A 135 29.64 10.84 14.13
CA LYS A 135 28.36 10.83 14.85
C LYS A 135 27.22 10.58 13.86
N PRO A 136 26.23 9.72 14.22
CA PRO A 136 25.02 9.56 13.42
C PRO A 136 24.36 10.93 13.18
N ALA A 137 23.86 11.16 11.96
CA ALA A 137 23.06 12.35 11.69
C ALA A 137 21.79 12.31 12.55
N ALA A 138 21.48 13.43 13.21
CA ALA A 138 20.21 13.59 13.90
C ALA A 138 19.09 13.62 12.85
N PHE A 139 18.12 12.70 12.98
CA PHE A 139 16.99 12.62 12.08
C PHE A 139 15.71 12.39 12.88
N ASP A 140 14.94 13.44 13.03
CA ASP A 140 13.77 13.47 13.90
C ASP A 140 12.69 12.46 13.51
N LEU A 141 12.59 12.13 12.21
CA LEU A 141 11.64 11.18 11.68
C LEU A 141 12.08 9.70 11.77
N LEU A 142 13.25 9.42 12.35
CA LEU A 142 13.78 8.06 12.42
C LEU A 142 12.84 7.11 13.19
N TYR A 143 12.30 7.57 14.32
CA TYR A 143 11.35 6.81 15.10
C TYR A 143 10.07 6.52 14.31
N TRP A 144 9.49 7.55 13.68
CA TRP A 144 8.31 7.39 12.81
C TRP A 144 8.57 6.40 11.66
N ASN A 145 9.72 6.48 11.02
CA ASN A 145 10.09 5.59 9.91
C ASN A 145 10.25 4.12 10.36
N THR A 146 10.62 3.88 11.62
CA THR A 146 10.78 2.53 12.18
C THR A 146 9.50 1.96 12.77
N ASP A 147 8.47 2.78 12.98
CA ASP A 147 7.16 2.36 13.49
C ASP A 147 6.33 1.68 12.40
N GLY A 148 6.70 0.45 12.09
CA GLY A 148 6.13 -0.33 11.00
C GLY A 148 4.68 -0.75 11.25
N THR A 149 3.84 -0.62 10.21
CA THR A 149 2.44 -1.07 10.24
C THR A 149 2.33 -2.52 9.76
N ASN A 150 1.54 -3.32 10.45
CA ASN A 150 1.18 -4.68 10.03
C ASN A 150 0.19 -4.65 8.86
N LEU A 151 0.13 -5.74 8.10
CA LEU A 151 -0.82 -5.91 7.00
C LEU A 151 -1.67 -7.16 7.24
N PRO A 152 -3.02 -7.09 7.18
CA PRO A 152 -3.88 -8.24 7.34
C PRO A 152 -3.59 -9.32 6.28
N ALA A 153 -3.72 -10.58 6.67
CA ALA A 153 -3.41 -11.71 5.80
C ALA A 153 -4.15 -11.64 4.46
N LYS A 154 -5.47 -11.44 4.49
CA LYS A 154 -6.30 -11.39 3.28
C LYS A 154 -5.92 -10.23 2.35
N MET A 155 -5.75 -9.02 2.90
CA MET A 155 -5.38 -7.85 2.11
C MET A 155 -4.00 -8.01 1.49
N HIS A 156 -3.02 -8.49 2.26
CA HIS A 156 -1.65 -8.64 1.77
C HIS A 156 -1.51 -9.73 0.70
N SER A 157 -2.17 -10.89 0.87
CA SER A 157 -2.22 -11.93 -0.15
C SER A 157 -2.85 -11.42 -1.45
N PHE A 158 -3.98 -10.71 -1.36
CA PHE A 158 -4.61 -10.08 -2.52
C PHE A 158 -3.65 -9.12 -3.23
N TYR A 159 -2.98 -8.25 -2.50
CA TYR A 159 -2.04 -7.27 -3.05
C TYR A 159 -0.88 -7.94 -3.79
N LEU A 160 -0.29 -8.99 -3.20
CA LEU A 160 0.80 -9.74 -3.84
C LEU A 160 0.35 -10.50 -5.08
N ARG A 161 -0.81 -11.16 -5.03
CA ARG A 161 -1.29 -11.97 -6.15
C ARG A 161 -1.87 -11.15 -7.28
N GLU A 162 -2.83 -10.28 -6.96
CA GLU A 162 -3.61 -9.61 -7.99
C GLU A 162 -2.85 -8.44 -8.61
N MET A 163 -2.02 -7.75 -7.83
CA MET A 163 -1.28 -6.59 -8.30
C MET A 163 0.15 -6.96 -8.69
N TYR A 164 0.99 -7.42 -7.77
CA TYR A 164 2.38 -7.72 -8.09
C TYR A 164 2.55 -8.89 -9.06
N LEU A 165 1.91 -10.03 -8.83
CA LEU A 165 2.13 -11.23 -9.66
C LEU A 165 1.38 -11.16 -10.99
N ASN A 166 0.11 -10.77 -10.95
CA ASN A 166 -0.77 -10.83 -12.12
C ASN A 166 -0.99 -9.48 -12.81
N ASN A 167 -0.54 -8.38 -12.20
CA ASN A 167 -0.69 -7.00 -12.70
C ASN A 167 -2.12 -6.69 -13.18
N ARG A 168 -3.14 -7.14 -12.43
CA ARG A 168 -4.54 -7.02 -12.83
C ARG A 168 -5.11 -5.61 -12.69
N LEU A 169 -4.47 -4.76 -11.88
CA LEU A 169 -4.99 -3.41 -11.63
C LEU A 169 -5.07 -2.56 -12.91
N VAL A 170 -4.08 -2.70 -13.81
CA VAL A 170 -4.07 -1.97 -15.10
C VAL A 170 -4.91 -2.65 -16.18
N GLN A 171 -5.31 -3.90 -15.97
CA GLN A 171 -6.12 -4.62 -16.96
C GLN A 171 -7.58 -4.21 -16.81
N PRO A 172 -8.21 -3.67 -17.84
CA PRO A 172 -9.60 -3.23 -17.76
C PRO A 172 -10.53 -4.34 -17.26
N ASP A 173 -11.32 -4.02 -16.24
CA ASP A 173 -12.33 -4.89 -15.63
C ASP A 173 -11.83 -6.26 -15.10
N ALA A 174 -10.50 -6.44 -14.95
CA ALA A 174 -9.89 -7.68 -14.44
C ALA A 174 -10.02 -7.85 -12.93
N LEU A 175 -10.21 -6.76 -12.18
CA LEU A 175 -10.43 -6.77 -10.74
C LEU A 175 -11.87 -6.38 -10.42
N THR A 176 -12.46 -7.11 -9.46
CA THR A 176 -13.75 -6.75 -8.87
C THR A 176 -13.54 -6.31 -7.43
N LEU A 177 -13.99 -5.09 -7.09
CA LEU A 177 -13.90 -4.53 -5.75
C LEU A 177 -15.31 -4.13 -5.28
N ALA A 178 -15.71 -4.61 -4.11
CA ALA A 178 -17.02 -4.35 -3.53
C ALA A 178 -18.17 -4.48 -4.54
N GLY A 179 -18.12 -5.55 -5.36
CA GLY A 179 -19.14 -5.90 -6.34
C GLY A 179 -19.04 -5.18 -7.68
N GLU A 180 -18.08 -4.28 -7.88
CA GLU A 180 -17.88 -3.56 -9.16
C GLU A 180 -16.57 -3.97 -9.83
N SER A 181 -16.62 -4.25 -11.14
CA SER A 181 -15.41 -4.36 -11.93
C SER A 181 -14.79 -2.99 -12.15
N ILE A 182 -13.50 -2.85 -11.89
CA ILE A 182 -12.81 -1.57 -11.96
C ILE A 182 -11.96 -1.42 -13.21
N ASN A 183 -11.84 -0.17 -13.67
CA ASN A 183 -11.01 0.18 -14.81
C ASN A 183 -10.34 1.54 -14.56
N LEU A 184 -9.01 1.55 -14.44
CA LEU A 184 -8.26 2.78 -14.19
C LEU A 184 -8.39 3.79 -15.33
N SER A 185 -8.56 3.34 -16.58
CA SER A 185 -8.70 4.24 -17.73
C SER A 185 -9.98 5.07 -17.71
N GLY A 186 -10.95 4.69 -16.87
CA GLY A 186 -12.17 5.47 -16.65
C GLY A 186 -12.04 6.62 -15.69
N ILE A 187 -10.91 6.76 -14.98
CA ILE A 187 -10.68 7.85 -14.03
C ILE A 187 -10.49 9.16 -14.80
N ASP A 188 -11.29 10.16 -14.47
CA ASP A 188 -11.28 11.50 -15.08
C ASP A 188 -10.95 12.61 -14.07
N VAL A 189 -10.37 12.25 -12.94
CA VAL A 189 -9.88 13.19 -11.92
C VAL A 189 -8.48 13.67 -12.31
N PRO A 190 -8.23 15.00 -12.37
CA PRO A 190 -6.90 15.55 -12.66
C PRO A 190 -5.88 15.25 -11.56
#